data_06644e7e32d029f88cf0dd800f4c5c03
#
_entry.id   06644e7e32d029f88cf0dd800f4c5c03
#
_cell.length_a   1.000
_cell.length_b   1.000
_cell.length_c   1.000
_cell.angle_alpha   90.00
_cell.angle_beta   90.00
_cell.angle_gamma   90.00
#
_symmetry.space_group_name_H-M   'P 1'
#
loop_
_entity.id
_entity.type
_entity.pdbx_description
1 polymer ?
#
loop_
_entity_poly.entity_id
_entity_poly.type
_entity_poly.pdbx_seq_one_letter_code
_entity_poly.pdbx_strand_id
1 'polypeptide(L)'
;MSAKRRITQVLGLAAAGALALGLAACSGGAQGSEESGDLTTVGFVAVGPEGAWRQANEKNMQETFTEEAGFDLKYAPATNLDQKSQIDAFTSFVDEGVDVILLSATEGSGWEDSLKRAQEAEIPVILIDRGIEPDDTDLYVTRIAPDNFEVSTSVADWAVSDFPEGGNYFVLEGPAGVSVVNERNEGWDSVIGSEPSFVKLGAQTANWSTEEAKSVFETVLKSNNNNVQLVFAQNDEMGLGAVQAVEEAGLVPGVDVKIATIDGTKGALEALADGQLSFVAEYNPLFGETALEVVNAVLAGESVESYIIVPSETFDSPEAAAEALPERQF
;
A
#
# COMPACT_ATOMS: atom_id res chain seq x y z
N MET A 1 -19.89 -7.93 -69.28
CA MET A 1 -19.68 -9.24 -69.93
C MET A 1 -19.61 -10.25 -68.81
N SER A 2 -20.73 -10.83 -68.35
CA SER A 2 -21.44 -12.04 -68.83
C SER A 2 -20.51 -13.27 -68.91
N ALA A 3 -20.67 -14.30 -68.12
CA ALA A 3 -21.70 -15.33 -68.05
C ALA A 3 -21.44 -16.26 -66.86
N LYS A 4 -22.29 -16.58 -65.99
CA LYS A 4 -23.36 -17.59 -65.83
C LYS A 4 -23.13 -18.97 -66.54
N ARG A 5 -23.12 -20.05 -65.69
CA ARG A 5 -23.87 -21.34 -65.89
C ARG A 5 -23.51 -22.31 -64.75
N ARG A 6 -24.46 -22.69 -63.84
CA ARG A 6 -25.58 -23.64 -63.87
C ARG A 6 -25.14 -25.11 -63.78
N ILE A 7 -25.42 -25.73 -62.65
CA ILE A 7 -26.36 -26.84 -62.33
C ILE A 7 -25.96 -28.21 -62.92
N THR A 8 -25.88 -29.25 -62.05
CA THR A 8 -26.75 -30.44 -62.18
C THR A 8 -26.76 -31.26 -60.87
N GLN A 9 -27.93 -31.54 -60.38
CA GLN A 9 -28.32 -32.54 -59.37
C GLN A 9 -28.31 -33.94 -59.96
N VAL A 10 -27.97 -34.96 -59.18
CA VAL A 10 -28.48 -36.32 -59.39
C VAL A 10 -28.86 -36.90 -58.03
N LEU A 11 -30.12 -37.26 -57.95
CA LEU A 11 -30.79 -38.10 -56.96
C LEU A 11 -30.42 -39.57 -57.12
N GLY A 12 -30.32 -40.30 -56.01
CA GLY A 12 -30.33 -41.74 -55.99
C GLY A 12 -30.87 -42.28 -54.66
N LEU A 13 -31.97 -42.96 -54.75
CA LEU A 13 -32.87 -43.48 -53.70
C LEU A 13 -32.49 -44.88 -53.23
N ALA A 14 -32.81 -45.11 -51.92
CA ALA A 14 -33.46 -46.32 -51.32
C ALA A 14 -32.58 -47.55 -50.97
N ALA A 15 -32.63 -48.00 -49.72
CA ALA A 15 -33.52 -49.05 -49.18
C ALA A 15 -33.10 -49.41 -47.73
N ALA A 16 -33.98 -49.27 -46.87
CA ALA A 16 -34.72 -50.09 -45.89
C ALA A 16 -33.96 -51.29 -45.25
N GLY A 17 -33.97 -51.35 -43.94
CA GLY A 17 -33.61 -52.50 -43.10
C GLY A 17 -33.93 -52.22 -41.64
N ALA A 18 -34.98 -52.83 -41.13
CA ALA A 18 -35.58 -52.57 -39.82
C ALA A 18 -35.10 -53.47 -38.71
N LEU A 19 -35.44 -53.10 -37.49
CA LEU A 19 -35.57 -53.82 -36.21
C LEU A 19 -34.29 -54.11 -35.40
N ALA A 20 -34.21 -53.45 -34.21
CA ALA A 20 -34.52 -54.16 -32.93
C ALA A 20 -34.52 -53.15 -31.76
N LEU A 21 -35.55 -53.31 -30.93
CA LEU A 21 -35.81 -52.61 -29.67
C LEU A 21 -34.71 -52.87 -28.62
N GLY A 22 -34.36 -51.81 -27.89
CA GLY A 22 -33.59 -51.88 -26.64
C GLY A 22 -33.90 -50.63 -25.81
N LEU A 23 -35.01 -50.64 -25.04
CA LEU A 23 -35.25 -49.67 -23.98
C LEU A 23 -34.24 -49.91 -22.86
N ALA A 24 -33.37 -48.95 -22.59
CA ALA A 24 -32.72 -48.78 -21.31
C ALA A 24 -32.79 -47.29 -20.98
N ALA A 25 -33.77 -46.95 -20.13
CA ALA A 25 -33.86 -45.65 -19.48
C ALA A 25 -32.73 -45.59 -18.44
N CYS A 26 -31.76 -44.79 -18.68
CA CYS A 26 -30.91 -44.24 -17.62
C CYS A 26 -31.01 -42.73 -17.69
N SER A 27 -31.86 -42.17 -16.83
CA SER A 27 -31.85 -40.78 -16.49
C SER A 27 -30.53 -40.54 -15.72
N GLY A 28 -29.51 -40.17 -16.44
CA GLY A 28 -28.30 -39.58 -15.86
C GLY A 28 -28.44 -38.06 -16.01
N GLY A 29 -28.77 -37.40 -14.92
CA GLY A 29 -28.65 -35.95 -14.87
C GLY A 29 -27.24 -35.58 -15.28
N ALA A 30 -27.11 -34.72 -16.28
CA ALA A 30 -25.91 -33.97 -16.49
C ALA A 30 -25.80 -33.04 -15.27
N GLN A 31 -25.13 -33.54 -14.20
CA GLN A 31 -24.44 -32.66 -13.28
C GLN A 31 -23.35 -32.01 -14.13
N GLY A 32 -23.56 -30.72 -14.41
CA GLY A 32 -22.45 -29.86 -14.77
C GLY A 32 -21.45 -30.03 -13.64
N SER A 33 -20.34 -30.69 -13.90
CA SER A 33 -19.16 -30.47 -13.13
C SER A 33 -18.85 -28.99 -13.33
N GLU A 34 -19.16 -28.17 -12.32
CA GLU A 34 -18.40 -26.96 -12.12
C GLU A 34 -16.96 -27.46 -12.05
N GLU A 35 -16.17 -27.18 -13.09
CA GLU A 35 -14.72 -27.20 -12.96
C GLU A 35 -14.44 -26.22 -11.83
N SER A 36 -14.17 -26.70 -10.63
CA SER A 36 -13.41 -25.95 -9.65
C SER A 36 -12.03 -25.79 -10.30
N GLY A 37 -11.83 -24.71 -11.04
CA GLY A 37 -10.50 -24.31 -11.45
C GLY A 37 -9.66 -24.25 -10.17
N ASP A 38 -8.45 -24.81 -10.21
CA ASP A 38 -7.53 -24.66 -9.10
C ASP A 38 -7.38 -23.16 -8.81
N LEU A 39 -7.58 -22.74 -7.55
CA LEU A 39 -7.44 -21.36 -7.14
C LEU A 39 -5.96 -20.95 -7.27
N THR A 40 -5.73 -19.73 -7.72
CA THR A 40 -4.38 -19.14 -7.71
C THR A 40 -3.94 -18.90 -6.27
N THR A 41 -2.83 -19.50 -5.87
CA THR A 41 -2.31 -19.40 -4.50
C THR A 41 -1.42 -18.18 -4.35
N VAL A 42 -1.83 -17.24 -3.50
CA VAL A 42 -1.11 -15.99 -3.21
C VAL A 42 -0.55 -16.03 -1.80
N GLY A 43 0.77 -15.98 -1.66
CA GLY A 43 1.42 -15.82 -0.35
C GLY A 43 1.58 -14.35 -0.01
N PHE A 44 0.86 -13.83 1.00
CA PHE A 44 1.04 -12.46 1.45
C PHE A 44 1.85 -12.40 2.75
N VAL A 45 3.14 -12.04 2.62
CA VAL A 45 4.05 -11.77 3.74
C VAL A 45 3.84 -10.33 4.16
N ALA A 46 3.08 -10.13 5.23
CA ALA A 46 2.58 -8.84 5.67
C ALA A 46 3.31 -8.30 6.92
N VAL A 47 3.22 -6.99 7.15
CA VAL A 47 3.84 -6.34 8.33
C VAL A 47 3.10 -6.70 9.62
N GLY A 48 1.77 -6.80 9.56
CA GLY A 48 0.92 -6.98 10.73
C GLY A 48 0.49 -5.67 11.39
N PRO A 49 -0.03 -5.69 12.61
CA PRO A 49 -0.68 -4.54 13.23
C PRO A 49 0.32 -3.42 13.57
N GLU A 50 0.33 -2.36 12.77
CA GLU A 50 1.25 -1.21 12.88
C GLU A 50 0.50 0.15 12.81
N GLY A 51 -0.77 0.21 13.11
CA GLY A 51 -1.56 1.44 13.03
C GLY A 51 -2.76 1.32 12.13
N ALA A 52 -3.54 2.42 12.01
CA ALA A 52 -4.81 2.42 11.27
C ALA A 52 -4.59 2.24 9.77
N TRP A 53 -3.59 2.94 9.21
CA TRP A 53 -3.24 2.83 7.80
C TRP A 53 -2.90 1.39 7.41
N ARG A 54 -2.02 0.73 8.17
CA ARG A 54 -1.61 -0.66 7.90
C ARG A 54 -2.76 -1.63 7.99
N GLN A 55 -3.63 -1.47 8.98
CA GLN A 55 -4.83 -2.30 9.11
C GLN A 55 -5.76 -2.15 7.91
N ALA A 56 -5.95 -0.93 7.40
CA ALA A 56 -6.74 -0.68 6.20
C ALA A 56 -6.11 -1.32 4.96
N ASN A 57 -4.80 -1.18 4.76
CA ASN A 57 -4.08 -1.77 3.65
C ASN A 57 -4.20 -3.31 3.64
N GLU A 58 -3.83 -3.95 4.74
CA GLU A 58 -3.86 -5.41 4.83
C GLU A 58 -5.28 -5.99 4.74
N LYS A 59 -6.27 -5.29 5.31
CA LYS A 59 -7.68 -5.65 5.17
C LYS A 59 -8.14 -5.54 3.71
N ASN A 60 -7.81 -4.45 3.02
CA ASN A 60 -8.14 -4.26 1.62
C ASN A 60 -7.54 -5.37 0.74
N MET A 61 -6.28 -5.75 0.98
CA MET A 61 -5.65 -6.88 0.28
C MET A 61 -6.40 -8.19 0.53
N GLN A 62 -6.77 -8.50 1.79
CA GLN A 62 -7.50 -9.72 2.13
C GLN A 62 -8.93 -9.74 1.56
N GLU A 63 -9.60 -8.60 1.48
CA GLU A 63 -10.94 -8.47 0.89
C GLU A 63 -10.92 -8.57 -0.64
N THR A 64 -9.77 -8.33 -1.26
CA THR A 64 -9.58 -8.42 -2.72
C THR A 64 -9.22 -9.82 -3.18
N PHE A 65 -8.25 -10.48 -2.52
CA PHE A 65 -7.78 -11.81 -2.92
C PHE A 65 -8.61 -12.91 -2.24
N THR A 66 -9.81 -13.13 -2.72
CA THR A 66 -10.78 -14.09 -2.17
C THR A 66 -10.96 -15.31 -3.06
N GLU A 67 -11.50 -16.41 -2.52
CA GLU A 67 -11.87 -17.60 -3.30
C GLU A 67 -12.89 -17.25 -4.40
N GLU A 68 -13.82 -16.31 -4.12
CA GLU A 68 -14.79 -15.84 -5.10
C GLU A 68 -14.13 -15.12 -6.29
N ALA A 69 -13.01 -14.42 -6.02
CA ALA A 69 -12.17 -13.80 -7.04
C ALA A 69 -11.21 -14.78 -7.73
N GLY A 70 -11.19 -16.05 -7.32
CA GLY A 70 -10.34 -17.10 -7.90
C GLY A 70 -9.00 -17.30 -7.18
N PHE A 71 -8.83 -16.81 -5.94
CA PHE A 71 -7.56 -16.86 -5.21
C PHE A 71 -7.68 -17.60 -3.88
N ASP A 72 -6.60 -18.32 -3.53
CA ASP A 72 -6.32 -18.85 -2.19
C ASP A 72 -5.25 -17.96 -1.53
N LEU A 73 -5.67 -17.00 -0.73
CA LEU A 73 -4.77 -16.08 -0.05
C LEU A 73 -4.23 -16.68 1.25
N LYS A 74 -2.94 -16.90 1.29
CA LYS A 74 -2.18 -17.29 2.49
C LYS A 74 -1.60 -16.05 3.15
N TYR A 75 -2.34 -15.49 4.10
CA TYR A 75 -1.93 -14.28 4.83
C TYR A 75 -1.04 -14.60 6.02
N ALA A 76 0.17 -14.05 6.04
CA ALA A 76 1.17 -14.27 7.08
C ALA A 76 1.72 -12.92 7.61
N PRO A 77 1.07 -12.32 8.62
CA PRO A 77 1.57 -11.10 9.26
C PRO A 77 2.79 -11.39 10.14
N ALA A 78 3.73 -10.46 10.21
CA ALA A 78 4.89 -10.57 11.09
C ALA A 78 4.46 -10.68 12.55
N THR A 79 5.09 -11.62 13.27
CA THR A 79 4.87 -11.77 14.71
C THR A 79 5.63 -10.67 15.45
N ASN A 80 4.92 -9.78 16.13
CA ASN A 80 5.51 -8.64 16.84
C ASN A 80 6.40 -7.75 15.95
N LEU A 81 6.06 -7.59 14.68
CA LEU A 81 6.83 -6.84 13.70
C LEU A 81 8.25 -7.39 13.47
N ASP A 82 8.49 -8.66 13.76
CA ASP A 82 9.80 -9.29 13.66
C ASP A 82 10.07 -9.80 12.23
N GLN A 83 11.10 -9.27 11.58
CA GLN A 83 11.50 -9.65 10.23
C GLN A 83 11.79 -11.14 10.08
N LYS A 84 12.37 -11.77 11.12
CA LYS A 84 12.64 -13.22 11.06
C LYS A 84 11.37 -14.00 10.81
N SER A 85 10.26 -13.63 11.43
CA SER A 85 8.97 -14.31 11.20
C SER A 85 8.46 -14.13 9.77
N GLN A 86 8.74 -12.99 9.15
CA GLN A 86 8.44 -12.75 7.73
C GLN A 86 9.32 -13.63 6.82
N ILE A 87 10.62 -13.73 7.09
CA ILE A 87 11.54 -14.58 6.33
C ILE A 87 11.14 -16.05 6.45
N ASP A 88 10.73 -16.50 7.65
CA ASP A 88 10.24 -17.87 7.87
C ASP A 88 8.94 -18.12 7.05
N ALA A 89 7.99 -17.18 7.03
CA ALA A 89 6.76 -17.28 6.24
C ALA A 89 7.04 -17.25 4.72
N PHE A 90 7.90 -16.34 4.27
CA PHE A 90 8.33 -16.26 2.88
C PHE A 90 8.95 -17.58 2.41
N THR A 91 9.85 -18.15 3.23
CA THR A 91 10.49 -19.43 2.96
C THR A 91 9.45 -20.56 2.86
N SER A 92 8.45 -20.58 3.75
CA SER A 92 7.36 -21.56 3.70
C SER A 92 6.57 -21.46 2.39
N PHE A 93 6.23 -20.24 1.95
CA PHE A 93 5.52 -20.04 0.70
C PHE A 93 6.32 -20.50 -0.52
N VAL A 94 7.64 -20.27 -0.54
CA VAL A 94 8.51 -20.80 -1.59
C VAL A 94 8.53 -22.33 -1.58
N ASP A 95 8.64 -22.95 -0.39
CA ASP A 95 8.64 -24.41 -0.25
C ASP A 95 7.29 -25.06 -0.59
N GLU A 96 6.18 -24.35 -0.35
CA GLU A 96 4.84 -24.77 -0.73
C GLU A 96 4.56 -24.61 -2.23
N GLY A 97 5.36 -23.79 -2.94
CA GLY A 97 5.21 -23.52 -4.36
C GLY A 97 3.96 -22.69 -4.66
N VAL A 98 3.77 -21.57 -3.94
CA VAL A 98 2.68 -20.64 -4.25
C VAL A 98 2.89 -19.99 -5.62
N ASP A 99 1.81 -19.55 -6.28
CA ASP A 99 1.89 -18.99 -7.63
C ASP A 99 2.51 -17.58 -7.65
N VAL A 100 2.37 -16.81 -6.56
CA VAL A 100 2.95 -15.45 -6.41
C VAL A 100 3.12 -15.12 -4.95
N ILE A 101 4.15 -14.32 -4.62
CA ILE A 101 4.36 -13.77 -3.27
C ILE A 101 4.19 -12.25 -3.32
N LEU A 102 3.33 -11.74 -2.44
CA LEU A 102 3.22 -10.32 -2.10
C LEU A 102 4.05 -10.09 -0.83
N LEU A 103 4.97 -9.13 -0.86
CA LEU A 103 5.87 -8.84 0.25
C LEU A 103 5.74 -7.37 0.70
N SER A 104 5.33 -7.16 1.94
CA SER A 104 5.44 -5.87 2.63
C SER A 104 6.46 -6.03 3.77
N ALA A 105 7.69 -5.55 3.56
CA ALA A 105 8.81 -5.81 4.44
C ALA A 105 8.75 -4.99 5.75
N THR A 106 9.00 -5.60 6.91
CA THR A 106 9.16 -4.87 8.19
C THR A 106 10.45 -4.05 8.19
N GLU A 107 11.53 -4.62 7.67
CA GLU A 107 12.83 -3.97 7.49
C GLU A 107 13.25 -4.10 6.02
N GLY A 108 13.89 -3.06 5.47
CA GLY A 108 14.32 -3.05 4.06
C GLY A 108 15.44 -4.04 3.76
N SER A 109 16.38 -4.23 4.67
CA SER A 109 17.55 -5.08 4.45
C SER A 109 17.32 -6.56 4.77
N GLY A 110 18.20 -7.43 4.23
CA GLY A 110 18.23 -8.87 4.59
C GLY A 110 17.32 -9.78 3.74
N TRP A 111 16.75 -9.27 2.66
CA TRP A 111 15.83 -10.03 1.79
C TRP A 111 16.51 -10.76 0.63
N GLU A 112 17.76 -10.43 0.30
CA GLU A 112 18.45 -10.90 -0.90
C GLU A 112 18.40 -12.43 -1.06
N ASP A 113 18.73 -13.20 0.00
CA ASP A 113 18.75 -14.65 -0.07
C ASP A 113 17.34 -15.25 -0.27
N SER A 114 16.33 -14.66 0.39
CA SER A 114 14.93 -15.07 0.24
C SER A 114 14.40 -14.82 -1.16
N LEU A 115 14.69 -13.64 -1.73
CA LEU A 115 14.27 -13.27 -3.07
C LEU A 115 14.97 -14.11 -4.15
N LYS A 116 16.27 -14.38 -4.01
CA LYS A 116 16.99 -15.33 -4.89
C LYS A 116 16.38 -16.72 -4.86
N ARG A 117 15.96 -17.17 -3.69
CA ARG A 117 15.29 -18.47 -3.55
C ARG A 117 13.94 -18.51 -4.27
N ALA A 118 13.14 -17.44 -4.21
CA ALA A 118 11.90 -17.32 -4.97
C ALA A 118 12.18 -17.31 -6.48
N GLN A 119 13.20 -16.56 -6.90
CA GLN A 119 13.64 -16.52 -8.30
C GLN A 119 14.08 -17.89 -8.83
N GLU A 120 14.87 -18.66 -8.04
CA GLU A 120 15.27 -20.04 -8.38
C GLU A 120 14.09 -21.01 -8.47
N ALA A 121 13.01 -20.73 -7.72
CA ALA A 121 11.76 -21.49 -7.76
C ALA A 121 10.78 -20.99 -8.84
N GLU A 122 11.17 -19.96 -9.61
CA GLU A 122 10.34 -19.29 -10.63
C GLU A 122 9.04 -18.69 -10.07
N ILE A 123 9.03 -18.30 -8.77
CA ILE A 123 7.90 -17.66 -8.10
C ILE A 123 8.08 -16.14 -8.17
N PRO A 124 7.18 -15.40 -8.85
CA PRO A 124 7.25 -13.94 -8.91
C PRO A 124 6.99 -13.32 -7.54
N VAL A 125 7.75 -12.27 -7.21
CA VAL A 125 7.57 -11.49 -5.99
C VAL A 125 7.16 -10.08 -6.36
N ILE A 126 6.11 -9.56 -5.72
CA ILE A 126 5.60 -8.19 -5.87
C ILE A 126 5.75 -7.50 -4.51
N LEU A 127 6.45 -6.37 -4.49
CA LEU A 127 6.58 -5.57 -3.28
C LEU A 127 5.31 -4.72 -3.07
N ILE A 128 4.81 -4.72 -1.85
CA ILE A 128 3.64 -3.95 -1.43
C ILE A 128 4.09 -2.89 -0.44
N ASP A 129 3.85 -1.61 -0.75
CA ASP A 129 4.20 -0.47 0.07
C ASP A 129 5.73 -0.27 0.18
N ARG A 130 6.41 -1.02 1.02
CA ARG A 130 7.82 -0.83 1.37
C ARG A 130 8.76 -1.42 0.34
N GLY A 131 9.81 -0.66 0.02
CA GLY A 131 10.95 -1.15 -0.76
C GLY A 131 11.92 -1.97 0.09
N ILE A 132 12.92 -2.54 -0.57
CA ILE A 132 14.02 -3.31 0.03
C ILE A 132 15.37 -2.62 -0.17
N GLU A 133 16.36 -2.99 0.62
CA GLU A 133 17.73 -2.49 0.52
C GLU A 133 18.76 -3.65 0.54
N PRO A 134 19.66 -3.75 -0.46
CA PRO A 134 19.69 -2.90 -1.65
C PRO A 134 18.47 -3.11 -2.55
N ASP A 135 18.08 -2.07 -3.28
CA ASP A 135 16.99 -2.13 -4.26
C ASP A 135 17.48 -2.84 -5.54
N ASP A 136 17.45 -4.16 -5.50
CA ASP A 136 17.84 -5.01 -6.62
C ASP A 136 16.58 -5.42 -7.42
N THR A 137 16.25 -4.61 -8.41
CA THR A 137 15.06 -4.80 -9.28
C THR A 137 15.10 -6.07 -10.13
N ASP A 138 16.22 -6.81 -10.16
CA ASP A 138 16.29 -8.12 -10.81
C ASP A 138 15.70 -9.24 -9.93
N LEU A 139 15.45 -8.98 -8.64
CA LEU A 139 14.98 -9.96 -7.67
C LEU A 139 13.48 -9.92 -7.38
N TYR A 140 12.75 -8.94 -7.90
CA TYR A 140 11.30 -8.82 -7.80
C TYR A 140 10.70 -8.23 -9.08
N VAL A 141 9.40 -8.37 -9.26
CA VAL A 141 8.73 -7.96 -10.51
C VAL A 141 8.41 -6.47 -10.51
N THR A 142 7.81 -5.97 -9.45
CA THR A 142 7.37 -4.58 -9.31
C THR A 142 7.16 -4.21 -7.84
N ARG A 143 7.11 -2.91 -7.55
CA ARG A 143 6.62 -2.36 -6.28
C ARG A 143 5.31 -1.61 -6.53
N ILE A 144 4.31 -1.82 -5.68
CA ILE A 144 3.03 -1.11 -5.69
C ILE A 144 2.95 -0.27 -4.43
N ALA A 145 2.94 1.05 -4.57
CA ALA A 145 2.84 2.00 -3.47
C ALA A 145 2.50 3.40 -3.99
N PRO A 146 1.99 4.33 -3.15
CA PRO A 146 2.11 5.75 -3.45
C PRO A 146 3.57 6.18 -3.48
N ASP A 147 3.86 7.28 -4.16
CA ASP A 147 5.21 7.85 -4.21
C ASP A 147 5.52 8.63 -2.93
N ASN A 148 6.29 8.02 -2.01
CA ASN A 148 6.66 8.65 -0.75
C ASN A 148 7.45 9.95 -0.91
N PHE A 149 8.30 10.03 -1.95
CA PHE A 149 9.06 11.23 -2.25
C PHE A 149 8.12 12.38 -2.62
N GLU A 150 7.22 12.15 -3.59
CA GLU A 150 6.25 13.16 -4.04
C GLU A 150 5.25 13.53 -2.94
N VAL A 151 4.74 12.54 -2.17
CA VAL A 151 3.86 12.79 -1.03
C VAL A 151 4.54 13.70 0.00
N SER A 152 5.79 13.43 0.36
CA SER A 152 6.54 14.24 1.30
C SER A 152 6.95 15.61 0.73
N THR A 153 7.24 15.68 -0.57
CA THR A 153 7.46 16.94 -1.28
C THR A 153 6.23 17.84 -1.19
N SER A 154 5.02 17.29 -1.32
CA SER A 154 3.79 18.08 -1.18
C SER A 154 3.61 18.69 0.22
N VAL A 155 4.05 17.96 1.27
CA VAL A 155 4.06 18.50 2.65
C VAL A 155 5.06 19.66 2.76
N ALA A 156 6.24 19.52 2.16
CA ALA A 156 7.27 20.54 2.18
C ALA A 156 6.87 21.80 1.39
N ASP A 157 6.26 21.63 0.21
CA ASP A 157 5.73 22.73 -0.60
C ASP A 157 4.64 23.51 0.13
N TRP A 158 3.73 22.80 0.81
CA TRP A 158 2.75 23.43 1.68
C TRP A 158 3.45 24.22 2.80
N ALA A 159 4.47 23.65 3.47
CA ALA A 159 5.18 24.33 4.52
C ALA A 159 5.84 25.63 4.05
N VAL A 160 6.49 25.62 2.87
CA VAL A 160 7.07 26.84 2.28
C VAL A 160 6.01 27.88 1.95
N SER A 161 4.85 27.45 1.47
CA SER A 161 3.72 28.35 1.17
C SER A 161 3.09 28.96 2.42
N ASP A 162 2.93 28.18 3.50
CA ASP A 162 2.29 28.62 4.76
C ASP A 162 3.24 29.45 5.64
N PHE A 163 4.56 29.26 5.49
CA PHE A 163 5.60 29.97 6.23
C PHE A 163 6.54 30.78 5.32
N PRO A 164 6.08 31.86 4.67
CA PRO A 164 6.92 32.63 3.75
C PRO A 164 8.14 33.28 4.41
N GLU A 165 8.12 33.47 5.73
CA GLU A 165 9.26 33.97 6.53
C GLU A 165 10.12 32.84 7.11
N GLY A 166 9.75 31.58 6.86
CA GLY A 166 10.36 30.40 7.45
C GLY A 166 9.99 30.18 8.92
N GLY A 167 10.71 29.28 9.61
CA GLY A 167 10.46 28.97 11.01
C GLY A 167 11.31 27.84 11.53
N ASN A 168 11.28 27.61 12.84
CA ASN A 168 11.89 26.47 13.47
C ASN A 168 10.99 25.25 13.28
N TYR A 169 11.55 24.14 12.81
CA TYR A 169 10.80 22.91 12.63
C TYR A 169 11.49 21.69 13.23
N PHE A 170 10.70 20.68 13.50
CA PHE A 170 11.14 19.37 13.97
C PHE A 170 10.50 18.26 13.13
N VAL A 171 11.21 17.14 12.93
CA VAL A 171 10.68 15.97 12.21
C VAL A 171 10.49 14.81 13.17
N LEU A 172 9.29 14.26 13.21
CA LEU A 172 8.97 12.98 13.86
C LEU A 172 9.05 11.89 12.81
N GLU A 173 10.04 11.01 12.95
CA GLU A 173 10.35 9.98 11.96
C GLU A 173 9.77 8.62 12.36
N GLY A 174 9.48 7.79 11.36
CA GLY A 174 9.18 6.39 11.56
C GLY A 174 10.37 5.56 12.04
N PRO A 175 10.23 4.22 12.10
CA PRO A 175 11.32 3.33 12.52
C PRO A 175 12.55 3.43 11.60
N ALA A 176 13.71 3.40 12.17
CA ALA A 176 14.96 3.39 11.40
C ALA A 176 15.07 2.11 10.55
N GLY A 177 15.61 2.21 9.34
CA GLY A 177 15.82 1.08 8.44
C GLY A 177 14.61 0.71 7.57
N VAL A 178 13.53 1.51 7.65
CA VAL A 178 12.37 1.39 6.76
C VAL A 178 12.55 2.32 5.55
N SER A 179 12.41 1.81 4.33
CA SER A 179 12.60 2.57 3.08
C SER A 179 11.74 3.83 3.02
N VAL A 180 10.48 3.72 3.46
CA VAL A 180 9.50 4.81 3.51
C VAL A 180 10.00 6.04 4.28
N VAL A 181 10.75 5.83 5.39
CA VAL A 181 11.31 6.92 6.20
C VAL A 181 12.37 7.70 5.40
N ASN A 182 13.23 6.97 4.69
CA ASN A 182 14.27 7.58 3.85
C ASN A 182 13.65 8.36 2.69
N GLU A 183 12.72 7.74 1.97
CA GLU A 183 12.00 8.36 0.84
C GLU A 183 11.27 9.65 1.28
N ARG A 184 10.59 9.63 2.45
CA ARG A 184 9.90 10.81 3.01
C ARG A 184 10.90 11.88 3.47
N ASN A 185 12.05 11.51 4.04
CA ASN A 185 13.10 12.46 4.37
C ASN A 185 13.69 13.12 3.11
N GLU A 186 13.95 12.34 2.05
CA GLU A 186 14.48 12.84 0.79
C GLU A 186 13.49 13.83 0.13
N GLY A 187 12.20 13.50 0.08
CA GLY A 187 11.17 14.39 -0.45
C GLY A 187 11.08 15.71 0.33
N TRP A 188 11.01 15.66 1.66
CA TRP A 188 11.01 16.82 2.53
C TRP A 188 12.27 17.70 2.35
N ASP A 189 13.45 17.07 2.44
CA ASP A 189 14.72 17.78 2.37
C ASP A 189 15.00 18.36 0.97
N SER A 190 14.41 17.80 -0.10
CA SER A 190 14.53 18.31 -1.47
C SER A 190 14.00 19.73 -1.62
N VAL A 191 12.98 20.09 -0.86
CA VAL A 191 12.36 21.44 -0.85
C VAL A 191 12.93 22.28 0.30
N ILE A 192 12.75 21.82 1.55
CA ILE A 192 13.11 22.59 2.75
C ILE A 192 14.63 22.82 2.83
N GLY A 193 15.45 21.89 2.33
CA GLY A 193 16.91 22.06 2.31
C GLY A 193 17.41 23.24 1.47
N SER A 194 16.60 23.74 0.55
CA SER A 194 16.89 24.92 -0.27
C SER A 194 16.40 26.23 0.35
N GLU A 195 15.66 26.17 1.47
CA GLU A 195 15.01 27.31 2.13
C GLU A 195 15.75 27.72 3.42
N PRO A 196 16.70 28.68 3.37
CA PRO A 196 17.54 29.04 4.51
C PRO A 196 16.80 29.70 5.67
N SER A 197 15.55 30.10 5.46
CA SER A 197 14.66 30.64 6.49
C SER A 197 14.09 29.56 7.41
N PHE A 198 14.13 28.28 7.02
CA PHE A 198 13.73 27.17 7.86
C PHE A 198 14.93 26.65 8.68
N VAL A 199 14.72 26.51 9.98
CA VAL A 199 15.75 26.05 10.92
C VAL A 199 15.35 24.70 11.50
N LYS A 200 16.06 23.64 11.09
CA LYS A 200 15.86 22.28 11.63
C LYS A 200 16.35 22.22 13.08
N LEU A 201 15.44 22.02 14.03
CA LEU A 201 15.76 21.80 15.43
C LEU A 201 16.25 20.38 15.70
N GLY A 202 15.86 19.45 14.84
CA GLY A 202 16.25 18.05 14.87
C GLY A 202 15.24 17.14 14.20
N ALA A 203 15.56 15.85 14.25
CA ALA A 203 14.68 14.77 13.85
C ALA A 203 14.82 13.61 14.83
N GLN A 204 13.76 12.89 15.13
CA GLN A 204 13.82 11.73 16.02
C GLN A 204 12.74 10.72 15.66
N THR A 205 13.11 9.44 15.69
CA THR A 205 12.11 8.37 15.51
C THR A 205 11.13 8.35 16.68
N ALA A 206 9.86 8.14 16.33
CA ALA A 206 8.76 7.86 17.25
C ALA A 206 7.96 6.62 16.80
N ASN A 207 8.56 5.78 15.94
CA ASN A 207 8.13 4.42 15.62
C ASN A 207 6.66 4.28 15.20
N TRP A 208 6.12 5.25 14.45
CA TRP A 208 4.71 5.32 14.05
C TRP A 208 3.72 5.38 15.24
N SER A 209 4.20 5.69 16.44
CA SER A 209 3.45 5.62 17.69
C SER A 209 3.00 7.00 18.18
N THR A 210 1.70 7.15 18.46
CA THR A 210 1.13 8.35 19.08
C THR A 210 1.78 8.64 20.44
N GLU A 211 1.98 7.61 21.28
CA GLU A 211 2.53 7.77 22.62
C GLU A 211 4.01 8.18 22.59
N GLU A 212 4.82 7.54 21.73
CA GLU A 212 6.23 7.89 21.59
C GLU A 212 6.38 9.29 20.98
N ALA A 213 5.61 9.62 19.94
CA ALA A 213 5.63 10.95 19.32
C ALA A 213 5.27 12.06 20.31
N LYS A 214 4.24 11.84 21.13
CA LYS A 214 3.87 12.75 22.22
C LYS A 214 5.06 12.99 23.16
N SER A 215 5.66 11.91 23.69
CA SER A 215 6.79 11.99 24.62
C SER A 215 8.02 12.70 24.02
N VAL A 216 8.33 12.39 22.75
CA VAL A 216 9.42 13.04 22.01
C VAL A 216 9.12 14.53 21.87
N PHE A 217 7.93 14.88 21.38
CA PHE A 217 7.61 16.26 21.05
C PHE A 217 7.42 17.14 22.30
N GLU A 218 6.92 16.63 23.41
CA GLU A 218 6.96 17.31 24.71
C GLU A 218 8.40 17.72 25.11
N THR A 219 9.35 16.80 24.89
CA THR A 219 10.77 17.06 25.17
C THR A 219 11.30 18.14 24.24
N VAL A 220 10.94 18.11 22.96
CA VAL A 220 11.35 19.10 21.97
C VAL A 220 10.80 20.49 22.31
N LEU A 221 9.50 20.61 22.61
CA LEU A 221 8.88 21.87 23.02
C LEU A 221 9.58 22.46 24.25
N LYS A 222 9.76 21.66 25.29
CA LYS A 222 10.43 22.07 26.51
C LYS A 222 11.88 22.52 26.29
N SER A 223 12.64 21.77 25.48
CA SER A 223 14.08 22.05 25.23
C SER A 223 14.26 23.34 24.43
N ASN A 224 13.28 23.71 23.61
CA ASN A 224 13.29 24.90 22.76
C ASN A 224 12.47 26.05 23.34
N ASN A 225 12.05 26.01 24.61
CA ASN A 225 11.20 27.01 25.23
C ASN A 225 9.93 27.31 24.42
N ASN A 226 9.32 26.28 23.87
CA ASN A 226 8.14 26.33 22.99
C ASN A 226 8.36 27.13 21.67
N ASN A 227 9.61 27.37 21.29
CA ASN A 227 9.92 28.08 20.05
C ASN A 227 10.05 27.09 18.87
N VAL A 228 8.95 26.43 18.55
CA VAL A 228 8.77 25.49 17.43
C VAL A 228 7.55 25.94 16.66
N GLN A 229 7.70 26.27 15.40
CA GLN A 229 6.58 26.75 14.58
C GLN A 229 5.92 25.63 13.80
N LEU A 230 6.69 24.59 13.43
CA LEU A 230 6.24 23.50 12.59
C LEU A 230 6.77 22.16 13.08
N VAL A 231 5.93 21.15 13.10
CA VAL A 231 6.34 19.75 13.18
C VAL A 231 5.85 19.01 11.93
N PHE A 232 6.78 18.33 11.27
CA PHE A 232 6.47 17.34 10.24
C PHE A 232 6.49 15.96 10.90
N ALA A 233 5.33 15.33 11.00
CA ALA A 233 5.19 13.96 11.44
C ALA A 233 5.01 13.06 10.22
N GLN A 234 5.88 12.07 10.07
CA GLN A 234 5.89 11.21 8.89
C GLN A 234 4.70 10.24 8.82
N ASN A 235 3.84 10.19 9.86
CA ASN A 235 2.54 9.53 9.80
C ASN A 235 1.52 10.21 10.72
N ASP A 236 0.26 9.85 10.56
CA ASP A 236 -0.87 10.47 11.28
C ASP A 236 -0.86 10.18 12.77
N GLU A 237 -0.55 8.96 13.19
CA GLU A 237 -0.48 8.61 14.61
C GLU A 237 0.55 9.49 15.34
N MET A 238 1.71 9.74 14.73
CA MET A 238 2.70 10.65 15.30
C MET A 238 2.24 12.10 15.28
N GLY A 239 1.52 12.53 14.24
CA GLY A 239 0.90 13.85 14.18
C GLY A 239 -0.11 14.07 15.30
N LEU A 240 -0.98 13.09 15.55
CA LEU A 240 -1.92 13.11 16.66
C LEU A 240 -1.22 13.09 18.04
N GLY A 241 -0.07 12.44 18.14
CA GLY A 241 0.81 12.52 19.32
C GLY A 241 1.39 13.93 19.52
N ALA A 242 1.78 14.59 18.45
CA ALA A 242 2.25 15.98 18.49
C ALA A 242 1.15 16.93 18.90
N VAL A 243 -0.10 16.75 18.44
CA VAL A 243 -1.29 17.51 18.91
C VAL A 243 -1.40 17.45 20.43
N GLN A 244 -1.36 16.25 21.01
CA GLN A 244 -1.45 16.07 22.46
C GLN A 244 -0.30 16.76 23.21
N ALA A 245 0.92 16.69 22.68
CA ALA A 245 2.10 17.35 23.29
C ALA A 245 1.96 18.87 23.28
N VAL A 246 1.44 19.47 22.22
CA VAL A 246 1.17 20.90 22.10
C VAL A 246 0.11 21.35 23.12
N GLU A 247 -0.99 20.61 23.24
CA GLU A 247 -2.05 20.89 24.22
C GLU A 247 -1.52 20.82 25.67
N GLU A 248 -0.73 19.82 26.01
CA GLU A 248 -0.15 19.67 27.36
C GLU A 248 0.88 20.75 27.68
N ALA A 249 1.53 21.32 26.66
CA ALA A 249 2.39 22.50 26.82
C ALA A 249 1.60 23.80 27.04
N GLY A 250 0.25 23.74 26.99
CA GLY A 250 -0.62 24.91 27.10
C GLY A 250 -0.67 25.77 25.85
N LEU A 251 -0.28 25.20 24.69
CA LEU A 251 -0.34 25.81 23.38
C LEU A 251 -1.55 25.32 22.60
N VAL A 252 -1.87 26.00 21.51
CA VAL A 252 -2.99 25.65 20.63
C VAL A 252 -2.45 24.97 19.38
N PRO A 253 -2.70 23.64 19.18
CA PRO A 253 -2.29 22.96 17.96
C PRO A 253 -2.97 23.59 16.73
N GLY A 254 -2.25 23.61 15.60
CA GLY A 254 -2.69 24.26 14.37
C GLY A 254 -2.60 25.78 14.39
N VAL A 255 -2.37 26.41 15.56
CA VAL A 255 -2.26 27.87 15.73
C VAL A 255 -0.84 28.26 16.21
N ASP A 256 -0.46 27.82 17.41
CA ASP A 256 0.86 28.13 17.96
C ASP A 256 1.96 27.23 17.38
N VAL A 257 1.60 26.00 17.03
CA VAL A 257 2.46 25.03 16.34
C VAL A 257 1.63 24.42 15.19
N LYS A 258 2.07 24.60 13.98
CA LYS A 258 1.52 23.90 12.82
C LYS A 258 1.99 22.46 12.78
N ILE A 259 1.09 21.55 12.42
CA ILE A 259 1.35 20.12 12.40
C ILE A 259 0.95 19.57 11.05
N ALA A 260 1.92 19.03 10.31
CA ALA A 260 1.70 18.37 9.02
C ALA A 260 1.97 16.88 9.13
N THR A 261 1.13 16.06 8.49
CA THR A 261 1.23 14.60 8.56
C THR A 261 1.07 13.93 7.20
N ILE A 262 1.38 12.63 7.16
CA ILE A 262 1.14 11.75 6.02
C ILE A 262 0.28 10.59 6.52
N ASP A 263 -0.57 10.07 5.69
CA ASP A 263 -1.41 8.87 5.60
C ASP A 263 -2.85 9.21 5.20
N GLY A 264 -3.47 10.22 5.81
CA GLY A 264 -4.86 10.63 5.50
C GLY A 264 -5.89 9.73 6.17
N THR A 265 -5.59 9.20 7.34
CA THR A 265 -6.55 8.41 8.13
C THR A 265 -7.74 9.24 8.58
N LYS A 266 -8.85 8.58 8.89
CA LYS A 266 -10.05 9.25 9.38
C LYS A 266 -9.77 10.11 10.62
N GLY A 267 -8.95 9.59 11.54
CA GLY A 267 -8.58 10.34 12.75
C GLY A 267 -7.78 11.61 12.47
N ALA A 268 -6.90 11.59 11.47
CA ALA A 268 -6.16 12.77 11.05
C ALA A 268 -7.07 13.80 10.34
N LEU A 269 -7.96 13.34 9.47
CA LEU A 269 -8.92 14.23 8.82
C LEU A 269 -9.91 14.85 9.82
N GLU A 270 -10.33 14.11 10.84
CA GLU A 270 -11.13 14.68 11.95
C GLU A 270 -10.33 15.78 12.68
N ALA A 271 -9.06 15.53 13.01
CA ALA A 271 -8.20 16.52 13.66
C ALA A 271 -7.89 17.73 12.76
N LEU A 272 -7.76 17.54 11.43
CA LEU A 272 -7.62 18.63 10.48
C LEU A 272 -8.91 19.44 10.37
N ALA A 273 -10.07 18.80 10.32
CA ALA A 273 -11.36 19.48 10.29
C ALA A 273 -11.62 20.31 11.56
N ASP A 274 -11.11 19.84 12.71
CA ASP A 274 -11.15 20.55 14.00
C ASP A 274 -10.04 21.64 14.12
N GLY A 275 -9.17 21.77 13.12
CA GLY A 275 -8.08 22.76 13.07
C GLY A 275 -6.90 22.42 13.99
N GLN A 276 -6.78 21.20 14.46
CA GLN A 276 -5.67 20.71 15.31
C GLN A 276 -4.45 20.31 14.46
N LEU A 277 -4.68 19.71 13.28
CA LEU A 277 -3.67 19.56 12.23
C LEU A 277 -3.75 20.73 11.26
N SER A 278 -2.74 20.90 10.43
CA SER A 278 -2.63 22.01 9.47
C SER A 278 -2.54 21.54 8.03
N PHE A 279 -2.03 20.34 7.80
CA PHE A 279 -1.93 19.69 6.51
C PHE A 279 -1.86 18.18 6.66
N VAL A 280 -2.55 17.47 5.79
CA VAL A 280 -2.50 16.01 5.69
C VAL A 280 -2.27 15.64 4.24
N ALA A 281 -1.17 14.95 3.95
CA ALA A 281 -0.96 14.29 2.68
C ALA A 281 -1.46 12.85 2.77
N GLU A 282 -2.37 12.45 1.90
CA GLU A 282 -2.78 11.05 1.83
C GLU A 282 -1.61 10.17 1.37
N TYR A 283 -1.50 9.02 1.96
CA TYR A 283 -0.76 7.87 1.47
C TYR A 283 -1.78 6.74 1.34
N ASN A 284 -2.41 6.62 0.17
CA ASN A 284 -3.59 5.79 -0.03
C ASN A 284 -3.30 4.31 0.25
N PRO A 285 -3.98 3.64 1.22
CA PRO A 285 -3.73 2.24 1.58
C PRO A 285 -4.48 1.22 0.70
N LEU A 286 -5.36 1.66 -0.19
CA LEU A 286 -6.28 0.79 -0.93
C LEU A 286 -5.61 0.24 -2.20
N PHE A 287 -4.67 -0.69 -2.05
CA PHE A 287 -3.89 -1.27 -3.14
C PHE A 287 -4.53 -2.51 -3.79
N GLY A 288 -5.56 -3.09 -3.18
CA GLY A 288 -6.08 -4.40 -3.53
C GLY A 288 -6.41 -4.54 -5.01
N GLU A 289 -7.19 -3.61 -5.58
CA GLU A 289 -7.58 -3.67 -6.99
C GLU A 289 -6.36 -3.59 -7.92
N THR A 290 -5.45 -2.64 -7.65
CA THR A 290 -4.19 -2.51 -8.41
C THR A 290 -3.33 -3.77 -8.28
N ALA A 291 -3.21 -4.32 -7.09
CA ALA A 291 -2.45 -5.55 -6.86
C ALA A 291 -3.06 -6.75 -7.58
N LEU A 292 -4.39 -6.85 -7.62
CA LEU A 292 -5.11 -7.89 -8.35
C LEU A 292 -4.84 -7.82 -9.85
N GLU A 293 -4.91 -6.62 -10.44
CA GLU A 293 -4.59 -6.41 -11.86
C GLU A 293 -3.15 -6.82 -12.17
N VAL A 294 -2.20 -6.40 -11.31
CA VAL A 294 -0.78 -6.72 -11.46
C VAL A 294 -0.50 -8.21 -11.33
N VAL A 295 -1.07 -8.87 -10.33
CA VAL A 295 -0.94 -10.33 -10.15
C VAL A 295 -1.44 -11.07 -11.39
N ASN A 296 -2.61 -10.71 -11.91
CA ASN A 296 -3.15 -11.32 -13.13
C ASN A 296 -2.25 -11.11 -14.34
N ALA A 297 -1.72 -9.90 -14.55
CA ALA A 297 -0.81 -9.59 -15.64
C ALA A 297 0.50 -10.40 -15.54
N VAL A 298 1.09 -10.45 -14.34
CA VAL A 298 2.33 -11.19 -14.08
C VAL A 298 2.15 -12.69 -14.34
N LEU A 299 1.05 -13.29 -13.85
CA LEU A 299 0.76 -14.71 -14.06
C LEU A 299 0.40 -15.03 -15.51
N ALA A 300 -0.11 -14.07 -16.27
CA ALA A 300 -0.30 -14.17 -17.72
C ALA A 300 1.02 -14.02 -18.52
N GLY A 301 2.13 -13.71 -17.87
CA GLY A 301 3.42 -13.47 -18.48
C GLY A 301 3.52 -12.10 -19.19
N GLU A 302 2.68 -11.15 -18.81
CA GLU A 302 2.70 -9.78 -19.30
C GLU A 302 3.79 -8.96 -18.56
N SER A 303 4.36 -7.97 -19.23
CA SER A 303 5.30 -7.04 -18.59
C SER A 303 4.53 -5.94 -17.86
N VAL A 304 4.98 -5.62 -16.65
CA VAL A 304 4.47 -4.50 -15.85
C VAL A 304 5.56 -3.47 -15.59
N GLU A 305 5.19 -2.26 -15.24
CA GLU A 305 6.14 -1.22 -14.80
C GLU A 305 6.87 -1.68 -13.53
N SER A 306 8.13 -1.28 -13.36
CA SER A 306 8.93 -1.64 -12.16
C SER A 306 8.43 -1.00 -10.87
N TYR A 307 7.69 0.10 -10.99
CA TYR A 307 7.02 0.77 -9.89
C TYR A 307 5.64 1.25 -10.34
N ILE A 308 4.61 0.81 -9.65
CA ILE A 308 3.22 1.15 -9.93
C ILE A 308 2.74 2.09 -8.82
N ILE A 309 2.54 3.35 -9.21
CA ILE A 309 2.16 4.41 -8.28
C ILE A 309 0.66 4.39 -8.01
N VAL A 310 0.28 4.23 -6.75
CA VAL A 310 -1.09 4.39 -6.28
C VAL A 310 -1.35 5.89 -6.06
N PRO A 311 -2.37 6.48 -6.68
CA PRO A 311 -2.67 7.91 -6.52
C PRO A 311 -3.00 8.30 -5.07
N SER A 312 -2.57 9.49 -4.67
CA SER A 312 -2.81 10.08 -3.36
C SER A 312 -3.30 11.52 -3.50
N GLU A 313 -3.99 12.02 -2.49
CA GLU A 313 -4.55 13.37 -2.41
C GLU A 313 -3.90 14.18 -1.28
N THR A 314 -4.19 15.48 -1.22
CA THR A 314 -3.74 16.35 -0.12
C THR A 314 -4.91 17.13 0.45
N PHE A 315 -4.87 17.39 1.76
CA PHE A 315 -5.89 18.14 2.49
C PHE A 315 -5.18 19.29 3.23
N ASP A 316 -5.43 20.51 2.80
CA ASP A 316 -4.74 21.74 3.24
C ASP A 316 -5.64 22.65 4.08
N SER A 317 -6.85 22.22 4.39
CA SER A 317 -7.83 23.03 5.11
C SER A 317 -8.85 22.18 5.87
N PRO A 318 -9.44 22.74 6.95
CA PRO A 318 -10.55 22.09 7.67
C PRO A 318 -11.73 21.76 6.76
N GLU A 319 -12.03 22.61 5.78
CA GLU A 319 -13.11 22.43 4.84
C GLU A 319 -12.86 21.23 3.92
N ALA A 320 -11.65 21.09 3.37
CA ALA A 320 -11.27 19.95 2.53
C ALA A 320 -11.35 18.63 3.31
N ALA A 321 -10.89 18.61 4.56
CA ALA A 321 -11.00 17.44 5.42
C ALA A 321 -12.47 17.07 5.71
N ALA A 322 -13.29 18.05 6.04
CA ALA A 322 -14.72 17.85 6.34
C ALA A 322 -15.50 17.32 5.11
N GLU A 323 -15.12 17.73 3.90
CA GLU A 323 -15.70 17.22 2.64
C GLU A 323 -15.30 15.76 2.37
N ALA A 324 -14.05 15.39 2.66
CA ALA A 324 -13.54 14.05 2.43
C ALA A 324 -14.00 12.99 3.47
N LEU A 325 -14.27 13.41 4.71
CA LEU A 325 -14.59 12.50 5.83
C LEU A 325 -15.75 11.52 5.58
N PRO A 326 -16.89 11.89 4.94
CA PRO A 326 -17.99 10.96 4.71
C PRO A 326 -17.63 9.74 3.84
N GLU A 327 -16.67 9.89 2.95
CA GLU A 327 -16.22 8.84 2.02
C GLU A 327 -14.94 8.13 2.51
N ARG A 328 -14.33 8.60 3.61
CA ARG A 328 -13.07 8.04 4.14
C ARG A 328 -13.29 6.65 4.73
N GLN A 329 -12.59 5.65 4.16
CA GLN A 329 -12.74 4.24 4.51
C GLN A 329 -11.76 3.75 5.59
N PHE A 330 -10.77 4.54 5.96
CA PHE A 330 -9.67 4.16 6.85
C PHE A 330 -9.25 5.29 7.79
#